data_00728a32e0a895f21cb82a50ceec21c6
#
_entry.id   00728a32e0a895f21cb82a50ceec21c6
#
_cell.length_a   1.000
_cell.length_b   1.000
_cell.length_c   1.000
_cell.angle_alpha   90.00
_cell.angle_beta   90.00
_cell.angle_gamma   90.00
#
_symmetry.space_group_name_H-M   'P 1'
#
loop_
_entity.id
_entity.type
_entity.pdbx_description
1 polymer ?
#
loop_
_entity_poly.entity_id
_entity_poly.type
_entity_poly.pdbx_seq_one_letter_code
_entity_poly.pdbx_strand_id
1 'polypeptide(L)'
;VNFYLDQSLMRQYKSASQQVRVMTESWLGQNAYCPNCGRQPITQFENNRPVADFYCQDCAEQFELKSKSGQSVGRSVADGAYQTMIERIQSEQNPNFFCLSYRKVDYAVRQLVLIPKHFVTPAMIVPRKQGIPNRPNYIMCSMNIGSLPESGKILLINQGQAMPPETVFKQWRQYLFLRQQKTEKKGWLLAIMKCADRLPEKFSLKQMYEFETELAAQFPENKHIKDKIRQQLQILRDQGKIEFLGNGHYRKLPIE
;
A
#
# COMPACT_ATOMS: atom_id res chain seq x y z
N VAL A 1 -20.43 -7.87 6.75
CA VAL A 1 -19.95 -7.18 5.54
C VAL A 1 -20.83 -7.56 4.36
N ASN A 2 -21.40 -6.57 3.66
CA ASN A 2 -22.04 -6.78 2.36
C ASN A 2 -20.94 -6.81 1.27
N PHE A 3 -20.89 -7.86 0.47
CA PHE A 3 -19.86 -8.00 -0.56
C PHE A 3 -20.27 -7.47 -1.94
N TYR A 4 -21.38 -6.74 -2.07
CA TYR A 4 -21.85 -6.20 -3.34
C TYR A 4 -21.93 -4.67 -3.30
N LEU A 5 -21.48 -4.03 -4.39
CA LEU A 5 -21.67 -2.59 -4.59
C LEU A 5 -23.15 -2.29 -4.90
N ASP A 6 -23.68 -1.19 -4.38
CA ASP A 6 -25.05 -0.77 -4.64
C ASP A 6 -25.18 -0.14 -6.03
N GLN A 7 -25.70 -0.92 -6.97
CA GLN A 7 -25.90 -0.49 -8.36
C GLN A 7 -26.99 0.58 -8.52
N SER A 8 -27.86 0.78 -7.53
CA SER A 8 -28.91 1.82 -7.61
C SER A 8 -28.32 3.22 -7.68
N LEU A 9 -27.13 3.42 -7.11
CA LEU A 9 -26.39 4.69 -7.08
C LEU A 9 -25.88 5.10 -8.47
N MET A 10 -25.74 4.17 -9.43
CA MET A 10 -25.32 4.49 -10.80
C MET A 10 -26.28 5.39 -11.54
N ARG A 11 -27.59 5.31 -11.23
CA ARG A 11 -28.66 6.01 -11.94
C ARG A 11 -28.52 7.52 -11.92
N GLN A 12 -27.80 8.07 -10.94
CA GLN A 12 -27.60 9.49 -10.75
C GLN A 12 -26.48 10.08 -11.61
N TYR A 13 -25.67 9.24 -12.27
CA TYR A 13 -24.46 9.68 -12.98
C TYR A 13 -24.40 9.11 -14.39
N LYS A 14 -23.96 9.96 -15.35
CA LYS A 14 -23.80 9.56 -16.77
C LYS A 14 -22.41 8.95 -17.04
N SER A 15 -21.38 9.41 -16.32
CA SER A 15 -20.01 8.96 -16.52
C SER A 15 -19.76 7.63 -15.80
N ALA A 16 -19.24 6.62 -16.50
CA ALA A 16 -18.90 5.32 -15.94
C ALA A 16 -17.89 5.44 -14.78
N SER A 17 -16.95 6.39 -14.84
CA SER A 17 -15.99 6.63 -13.76
C SER A 17 -16.65 7.19 -12.51
N GLN A 18 -17.62 8.09 -12.67
CA GLN A 18 -18.39 8.63 -11.53
C GLN A 18 -19.33 7.57 -10.94
N GLN A 19 -19.96 6.75 -11.76
CA GLN A 19 -20.78 5.62 -11.30
C GLN A 19 -19.98 4.67 -10.40
N VAL A 20 -18.80 4.25 -10.86
CA VAL A 20 -17.91 3.39 -10.09
C VAL A 20 -17.45 4.06 -8.80
N ARG A 21 -17.05 5.33 -8.88
CA ARG A 21 -16.59 6.11 -7.73
C ARG A 21 -17.66 6.12 -6.64
N VAL A 22 -18.87 6.53 -6.96
CA VAL A 22 -19.98 6.63 -5.98
C VAL A 22 -20.30 5.29 -5.34
N MET A 23 -20.39 4.21 -6.14
CA MET A 23 -20.64 2.88 -5.60
C MET A 23 -19.53 2.41 -4.65
N THR A 24 -18.27 2.60 -5.03
CA THR A 24 -17.13 2.11 -4.25
C THR A 24 -16.89 2.95 -3.00
N GLU A 25 -17.07 4.28 -3.07
CA GLU A 25 -16.99 5.17 -1.90
C GLU A 25 -18.11 4.88 -0.91
N SER A 26 -19.37 4.76 -1.37
CA SER A 26 -20.51 4.40 -0.52
C SER A 26 -20.28 3.05 0.16
N TRP A 27 -19.83 2.06 -0.59
CA TRP A 27 -19.54 0.74 -0.04
C TRP A 27 -18.44 0.77 1.01
N LEU A 28 -17.33 1.47 0.74
CA LEU A 28 -16.20 1.57 1.68
C LEU A 28 -16.63 2.25 2.98
N GLY A 29 -17.35 3.39 2.90
CA GLY A 29 -17.85 4.11 4.07
C GLY A 29 -18.74 3.28 4.98
N GLN A 30 -19.53 2.35 4.42
CA GLN A 30 -20.43 1.48 5.19
C GLN A 30 -19.76 0.23 5.77
N ASN A 31 -18.72 -0.30 5.10
CA ASN A 31 -18.17 -1.63 5.41
C ASN A 31 -16.75 -1.61 5.96
N ALA A 32 -15.97 -0.56 5.72
CA ALA A 32 -14.61 -0.46 6.23
C ALA A 32 -14.55 0.03 7.68
N TYR A 33 -13.48 -0.35 8.34
CA TYR A 33 -13.12 0.11 9.68
C TYR A 33 -11.69 0.68 9.69
N CYS A 34 -11.39 1.48 10.68
CA CYS A 34 -10.04 2.02 10.88
C CYS A 34 -9.10 0.91 11.38
N PRO A 35 -8.00 0.61 10.66
CA PRO A 35 -7.06 -0.45 11.07
C PRO A 35 -6.23 -0.07 12.29
N ASN A 36 -6.20 1.23 12.66
CA ASN A 36 -5.45 1.72 13.81
C ASN A 36 -6.21 1.57 15.14
N CYS A 37 -7.50 1.94 15.17
CA CYS A 37 -8.30 1.95 16.41
C CYS A 37 -9.57 1.08 16.36
N GLY A 38 -9.91 0.50 15.22
CA GLY A 38 -11.10 -0.34 15.06
C GLY A 38 -12.40 0.42 14.82
N ARG A 39 -12.40 1.76 14.83
CA ARG A 39 -13.60 2.57 14.58
C ARG A 39 -14.28 2.18 13.29
N GLN A 40 -15.58 1.89 13.36
CA GLN A 40 -16.47 1.62 12.23
C GLN A 40 -17.78 2.39 12.42
N PRO A 41 -18.32 3.02 11.37
CA PRO A 41 -17.74 3.21 10.05
C PRO A 41 -16.60 4.26 10.04
N ILE A 42 -15.77 4.26 8.98
CA ILE A 42 -14.92 5.41 8.67
C ILE A 42 -15.77 6.51 8.01
N THR A 43 -15.41 7.76 8.24
CA THR A 43 -16.21 8.91 7.78
C THR A 43 -15.69 9.40 6.43
N GLN A 44 -16.60 9.63 5.48
CA GLN A 44 -16.27 10.24 4.19
C GLN A 44 -16.08 11.74 4.38
N PHE A 45 -15.05 12.32 3.74
CA PHE A 45 -14.91 13.77 3.64
C PHE A 45 -15.95 14.34 2.67
N GLU A 46 -16.26 15.63 2.83
CA GLU A 46 -17.05 16.35 1.84
C GLU A 46 -16.39 16.31 0.46
N ASN A 47 -17.18 16.24 -0.59
CA ASN A 47 -16.70 16.14 -1.97
C ASN A 47 -15.72 17.27 -2.30
N ASN A 48 -14.67 16.93 -3.07
CA ASN A 48 -13.61 17.84 -3.55
C ASN A 48 -12.57 18.28 -2.50
N ARG A 49 -12.44 17.61 -1.38
CA ARG A 49 -11.32 17.85 -0.49
C ARG A 49 -10.04 17.23 -1.09
N PRO A 50 -8.93 17.99 -1.23
CA PRO A 50 -7.78 17.57 -2.07
C PRO A 50 -6.88 16.51 -1.47
N VAL A 51 -7.12 16.04 -0.23
CA VAL A 51 -6.12 15.26 0.52
C VAL A 51 -6.49 13.80 0.74
N ALA A 52 -7.75 13.46 0.96
CA ALA A 52 -8.21 12.09 1.22
C ALA A 52 -9.73 11.98 1.01
N ASP A 53 -10.21 10.75 0.78
CA ASP A 53 -11.64 10.49 0.61
C ASP A 53 -12.32 10.19 1.96
N PHE A 54 -11.59 9.63 2.92
CA PHE A 54 -12.10 9.21 4.22
C PHE A 54 -11.15 9.55 5.38
N TYR A 55 -11.70 9.61 6.58
CA TYR A 55 -10.94 9.76 7.81
C TYR A 55 -11.57 8.99 8.97
N CYS A 56 -10.76 8.70 9.97
CA CYS A 56 -11.23 8.17 11.25
C CYS A 56 -11.47 9.32 12.23
N GLN A 57 -12.67 9.41 12.79
CA GLN A 57 -13.01 10.44 13.77
C GLN A 57 -12.25 10.27 15.11
N ASP A 58 -11.87 9.04 15.47
CA ASP A 58 -11.26 8.76 16.78
C ASP A 58 -9.75 8.94 16.79
N CYS A 59 -9.04 8.62 15.68
CA CYS A 59 -7.57 8.67 15.65
C CYS A 59 -7.00 9.51 14.49
N ALA A 60 -7.86 10.20 13.74
CA ALA A 60 -7.49 11.11 12.64
C ALA A 60 -6.70 10.46 11.48
N GLU A 61 -6.60 9.12 11.42
CA GLU A 61 -6.02 8.46 10.25
C GLU A 61 -6.86 8.77 9.00
N GLN A 62 -6.19 9.08 7.89
CA GLN A 62 -6.83 9.44 6.62
C GLN A 62 -6.59 8.35 5.59
N PHE A 63 -7.57 8.19 4.68
CA PHE A 63 -7.58 7.13 3.69
C PHE A 63 -8.03 7.67 2.33
N GLU A 64 -7.36 7.23 1.29
CA GLU A 64 -7.74 7.47 -0.10
C GLU A 64 -8.18 6.14 -0.73
N LEU A 65 -9.29 6.15 -1.47
CA LEU A 65 -9.80 4.97 -2.14
C LEU A 65 -9.33 4.92 -3.59
N LYS A 66 -8.74 3.79 -3.97
CA LYS A 66 -8.48 3.43 -5.36
C LYS A 66 -9.29 2.19 -5.69
N SER A 67 -10.06 2.23 -6.76
CA SER A 67 -10.88 1.09 -7.18
C SER A 67 -10.65 0.70 -8.63
N LYS A 68 -10.81 -0.59 -8.93
CA LYS A 68 -10.72 -1.11 -10.29
C LYS A 68 -11.57 -2.37 -10.46
N SER A 69 -12.01 -2.64 -11.68
CA SER A 69 -12.62 -3.92 -12.01
C SER A 69 -11.53 -5.01 -12.15
N GLY A 70 -11.84 -6.21 -11.66
CA GLY A 70 -10.95 -7.37 -11.73
C GLY A 70 -11.08 -8.29 -10.53
N GLN A 71 -10.39 -9.42 -10.57
CA GLN A 71 -10.37 -10.40 -9.47
C GLN A 71 -9.44 -9.96 -8.32
N SER A 72 -8.48 -9.09 -8.60
CA SER A 72 -7.53 -8.57 -7.61
C SER A 72 -7.13 -7.13 -7.96
N VAL A 73 -6.55 -6.44 -6.99
CA VAL A 73 -5.98 -5.09 -7.20
C VAL A 73 -4.74 -5.11 -8.11
N GLY A 74 -4.15 -6.28 -8.34
CA GLY A 74 -3.00 -6.47 -9.22
C GLY A 74 -1.73 -5.82 -8.71
N ARG A 75 -0.82 -5.47 -9.63
CA ARG A 75 0.50 -4.91 -9.30
C ARG A 75 0.58 -3.39 -9.45
N SER A 76 -0.44 -2.77 -10.04
CA SER A 76 -0.44 -1.32 -10.31
C SER A 76 -1.84 -0.78 -10.18
N VAL A 77 -1.95 0.41 -9.61
CA VAL A 77 -3.21 1.14 -9.42
C VAL A 77 -3.05 2.52 -10.04
N ALA A 78 -4.01 2.89 -10.91
CA ALA A 78 -4.01 4.21 -11.55
C ALA A 78 -4.25 5.32 -10.54
N ASP A 79 -3.58 6.45 -10.73
CA ASP A 79 -3.73 7.64 -9.93
C ASP A 79 -3.82 8.90 -10.81
N GLY A 80 -4.03 10.05 -10.16
CA GLY A 80 -4.15 11.36 -10.78
C GLY A 80 -2.81 11.95 -11.25
N ALA A 81 -2.62 13.26 -11.03
CA ALA A 81 -1.44 14.00 -11.43
C ALA A 81 -0.19 13.53 -10.69
N TYR A 82 0.86 13.21 -11.44
CA TYR A 82 2.15 12.74 -10.91
C TYR A 82 2.75 13.73 -9.90
N GLN A 83 2.83 15.01 -10.26
CA GLN A 83 3.44 16.02 -9.39
C GLN A 83 2.68 16.14 -8.05
N THR A 84 1.37 16.22 -8.10
CA THR A 84 0.53 16.27 -6.89
C THR A 84 0.72 15.04 -6.01
N MET A 85 0.85 13.86 -6.62
CA MET A 85 1.07 12.63 -5.89
C MET A 85 2.44 12.60 -5.19
N ILE A 86 3.50 13.05 -5.87
CA ILE A 86 4.84 13.15 -5.26
C ILE A 86 4.86 14.13 -4.09
N GLU A 87 4.29 15.32 -4.25
CA GLU A 87 4.18 16.33 -3.19
C GLU A 87 3.41 15.77 -1.98
N ARG A 88 2.30 15.07 -2.23
CA ARG A 88 1.49 14.44 -1.17
C ARG A 88 2.26 13.38 -0.39
N ILE A 89 2.98 12.48 -1.09
CA ILE A 89 3.76 11.42 -0.43
C ILE A 89 4.89 12.00 0.43
N GLN A 90 5.46 13.12 0.02
CA GLN A 90 6.52 13.81 0.76
C GLN A 90 6.00 14.67 1.92
N SER A 91 4.70 14.93 1.95
CA SER A 91 4.07 15.71 3.02
C SER A 91 3.72 14.83 4.23
N GLU A 92 3.51 15.46 5.39
CA GLU A 92 3.00 14.78 6.59
C GLU A 92 1.54 14.32 6.43
N GLN A 93 0.82 14.88 5.46
CA GLN A 93 -0.59 14.59 5.17
C GLN A 93 -0.79 13.44 4.18
N ASN A 94 0.21 12.61 3.95
CA ASN A 94 0.07 11.43 3.09
C ASN A 94 -0.98 10.47 3.68
N PRO A 95 -2.05 10.13 2.93
CA PRO A 95 -3.08 9.20 3.40
C PRO A 95 -2.61 7.74 3.30
N ASN A 96 -3.30 6.86 4.00
CA ASN A 96 -3.27 5.44 3.72
C ASN A 96 -4.14 5.15 2.49
N PHE A 97 -3.88 4.06 1.77
CA PHE A 97 -4.63 3.74 0.56
C PHE A 97 -5.45 2.46 0.74
N PHE A 98 -6.76 2.56 0.54
CA PHE A 98 -7.59 1.42 0.26
C PHE A 98 -7.61 1.13 -1.23
N CYS A 99 -7.20 -0.06 -1.62
CA CYS A 99 -7.26 -0.53 -2.99
C CYS A 99 -8.35 -1.61 -3.07
N LEU A 100 -9.42 -1.33 -3.79
CA LEU A 100 -10.58 -2.19 -3.93
C LEU A 100 -10.65 -2.79 -5.33
N SER A 101 -10.83 -4.10 -5.44
CA SER A 101 -11.21 -4.74 -6.70
C SER A 101 -12.62 -5.32 -6.62
N TYR A 102 -13.37 -5.20 -7.71
CA TYR A 102 -14.72 -5.73 -7.84
C TYR A 102 -14.91 -6.44 -9.18
N ARG A 103 -15.77 -7.44 -9.23
CA ARG A 103 -16.13 -8.15 -10.45
C ARG A 103 -17.20 -7.37 -11.22
N LYS A 104 -16.91 -7.04 -12.48
CA LYS A 104 -17.77 -6.14 -13.27
C LYS A 104 -19.16 -6.72 -13.62
N VAL A 105 -19.29 -8.04 -13.67
CA VAL A 105 -20.55 -8.69 -14.09
C VAL A 105 -21.66 -8.57 -13.06
N ASP A 106 -21.34 -8.52 -11.78
CA ASP A 106 -22.29 -8.50 -10.65
C ASP A 106 -21.92 -7.49 -9.57
N TYR A 107 -20.85 -6.73 -9.78
CA TYR A 107 -20.31 -5.75 -8.82
C TYR A 107 -19.96 -6.34 -7.44
N ALA A 108 -19.65 -7.63 -7.40
CA ALA A 108 -19.15 -8.26 -6.19
C ALA A 108 -17.73 -7.78 -5.85
N VAL A 109 -17.50 -7.33 -4.63
CA VAL A 109 -16.17 -6.98 -4.10
C VAL A 109 -15.34 -8.24 -3.96
N ARG A 110 -14.16 -8.25 -4.58
CA ARG A 110 -13.27 -9.40 -4.62
C ARG A 110 -12.11 -9.26 -3.67
N GLN A 111 -11.52 -8.06 -3.64
CA GLN A 111 -10.37 -7.79 -2.79
C GLN A 111 -10.43 -6.36 -2.24
N LEU A 112 -10.08 -6.20 -0.97
CA LEU A 112 -9.80 -4.92 -0.35
C LEU A 112 -8.44 -5.01 0.33
N VAL A 113 -7.48 -4.25 -0.19
CA VAL A 113 -6.10 -4.18 0.31
C VAL A 113 -5.88 -2.80 0.90
N LEU A 114 -5.37 -2.75 2.12
CA LEU A 114 -4.88 -1.53 2.73
C LEU A 114 -3.37 -1.43 2.52
N ILE A 115 -2.92 -0.30 2.03
CA ILE A 115 -1.51 0.08 1.94
C ILE A 115 -1.27 1.20 2.92
N PRO A 116 -0.59 0.93 4.05
CA PRO A 116 -0.30 1.97 5.03
C PRO A 116 0.64 3.03 4.45
N LYS A 117 0.38 4.30 4.76
CA LYS A 117 1.16 5.45 4.25
C LYS A 117 2.67 5.33 4.47
N HIS A 118 3.07 4.65 5.54
CA HIS A 118 4.49 4.48 5.86
C HIS A 118 5.21 3.44 4.98
N PHE A 119 4.50 2.70 4.13
CA PHE A 119 5.08 1.87 3.06
C PHE A 119 5.17 2.61 1.73
N VAL A 120 4.51 3.75 1.57
CA VAL A 120 4.47 4.48 0.30
C VAL A 120 5.69 5.39 0.19
N THR A 121 6.42 5.29 -0.93
CA THR A 121 7.60 6.12 -1.25
C THR A 121 7.47 6.70 -2.65
N PRO A 122 8.15 7.82 -2.97
CA PRO A 122 8.15 8.39 -4.31
C PRO A 122 8.56 7.41 -5.41
N ALA A 123 9.47 6.47 -5.11
CA ALA A 123 9.94 5.45 -6.06
C ALA A 123 8.85 4.49 -6.55
N MET A 124 7.72 4.40 -5.85
CA MET A 124 6.57 3.60 -6.27
C MET A 124 5.71 4.28 -7.32
N ILE A 125 5.85 5.59 -7.50
CA ILE A 125 4.99 6.38 -8.37
C ILE A 125 5.62 6.45 -9.75
N VAL A 126 4.92 5.87 -10.73
CA VAL A 126 5.38 5.76 -12.11
C VAL A 126 4.58 6.73 -12.98
N PRO A 127 5.21 7.79 -13.52
CA PRO A 127 4.52 8.72 -14.40
C PRO A 127 4.19 8.04 -15.74
N ARG A 128 3.09 8.45 -16.36
CA ARG A 128 2.80 8.08 -17.75
C ARG A 128 3.75 8.83 -18.69
N LYS A 129 4.04 8.22 -19.85
CA LYS A 129 4.95 8.81 -20.85
C LYS A 129 4.38 10.06 -21.50
N GLN A 130 3.06 10.20 -21.54
CA GLN A 130 2.37 11.31 -22.22
C GLN A 130 1.27 11.87 -21.33
N GLY A 131 0.99 13.16 -21.50
CA GLY A 131 -0.17 13.83 -20.91
C GLY A 131 -1.50 13.35 -21.51
N ILE A 132 -2.61 13.82 -20.95
CA ILE A 132 -3.93 13.51 -21.47
C ILE A 132 -4.27 14.39 -22.69
N PRO A 133 -5.18 13.94 -23.58
CA PRO A 133 -5.69 14.79 -24.65
C PRO A 133 -6.17 16.15 -24.11
N ASN A 134 -5.86 17.23 -24.79
CA ASN A 134 -6.17 18.63 -24.40
C ASN A 134 -5.42 19.17 -23.16
N ARG A 135 -4.59 18.38 -22.47
CA ARG A 135 -3.74 18.81 -21.35
C ARG A 135 -2.38 18.07 -21.40
N PRO A 136 -1.50 18.41 -22.34
CA PRO A 136 -0.23 17.66 -22.53
C PRO A 136 0.70 17.72 -21.32
N ASN A 137 0.62 18.78 -20.51
CA ASN A 137 1.41 18.95 -19.29
C ASN A 137 0.80 18.24 -18.07
N TYR A 138 -0.41 17.69 -18.18
CA TYR A 138 -1.03 16.94 -17.09
C TYR A 138 -0.63 15.47 -17.19
N ILE A 139 0.49 15.14 -16.55
CA ILE A 139 1.02 13.78 -16.52
C ILE A 139 0.32 13.00 -15.41
N MET A 140 -0.46 12.00 -15.78
CA MET A 140 -1.01 11.04 -14.83
C MET A 140 0.06 10.04 -14.37
N CYS A 141 -0.19 9.37 -13.27
CA CYS A 141 0.70 8.33 -12.75
C CYS A 141 -0.05 7.04 -12.41
N SER A 142 0.71 6.07 -11.99
CA SER A 142 0.22 4.87 -11.32
C SER A 142 1.11 4.56 -10.12
N MET A 143 0.52 3.95 -9.10
CA MET A 143 1.23 3.43 -7.94
C MET A 143 1.60 1.98 -8.21
N ASN A 144 2.91 1.67 -8.25
CA ASN A 144 3.41 0.30 -8.40
C ASN A 144 3.38 -0.43 -7.04
N ILE A 145 2.23 -0.99 -6.68
CA ILE A 145 2.06 -1.77 -5.45
C ILE A 145 2.76 -3.13 -5.50
N GLY A 146 3.14 -3.59 -6.69
CA GLY A 146 3.96 -4.79 -6.88
C GLY A 146 5.40 -4.65 -6.37
N SER A 147 5.89 -3.42 -6.19
CA SER A 147 7.20 -3.14 -5.59
C SER A 147 7.21 -3.22 -4.06
N LEU A 148 6.05 -3.21 -3.42
CA LEU A 148 5.94 -3.35 -1.96
C LEU A 148 6.34 -4.74 -1.47
N PRO A 149 6.94 -4.85 -0.27
CA PRO A 149 6.98 -6.11 0.45
C PRO A 149 5.55 -6.58 0.78
N GLU A 150 5.37 -7.88 1.00
CA GLU A 150 4.05 -8.46 1.30
C GLU A 150 3.42 -7.84 2.56
N SER A 151 4.24 -7.53 3.56
CA SER A 151 3.81 -6.83 4.78
C SER A 151 3.24 -5.42 4.57
N GLY A 152 3.52 -4.80 3.42
CA GLY A 152 2.96 -3.50 3.02
C GLY A 152 1.58 -3.60 2.36
N LYS A 153 1.02 -4.80 2.21
CA LYS A 153 -0.28 -5.07 1.59
C LYS A 153 -1.16 -5.83 2.57
N ILE A 154 -1.90 -5.11 3.39
CA ILE A 154 -2.77 -5.70 4.42
C ILE A 154 -4.11 -6.03 3.78
N LEU A 155 -4.47 -7.31 3.74
CA LEU A 155 -5.74 -7.78 3.20
C LEU A 155 -6.85 -7.60 4.24
N LEU A 156 -7.91 -6.86 3.90
CA LEU A 156 -9.17 -6.82 4.66
C LEU A 156 -10.21 -7.77 4.05
N ILE A 157 -10.18 -7.88 2.72
CA ILE A 157 -11.01 -8.84 1.98
C ILE A 157 -10.11 -9.54 0.96
N ASN A 158 -10.21 -10.85 0.88
CA ASN A 158 -9.53 -11.67 -0.11
C ASN A 158 -10.51 -12.65 -0.74
N GLN A 159 -10.60 -12.64 -2.08
CA GLN A 159 -11.51 -13.50 -2.86
C GLN A 159 -12.97 -13.46 -2.38
N GLY A 160 -13.45 -12.29 -1.93
CA GLY A 160 -14.80 -12.10 -1.40
C GLY A 160 -15.01 -12.63 0.01
N GLN A 161 -13.95 -12.88 0.77
CA GLN A 161 -13.99 -13.28 2.17
C GLN A 161 -13.31 -12.23 3.05
N ALA A 162 -13.97 -11.82 4.13
CA ALA A 162 -13.40 -10.87 5.08
C ALA A 162 -12.31 -11.55 5.93
N MET A 163 -11.20 -10.85 6.12
CA MET A 163 -10.15 -11.26 7.05
C MET A 163 -10.56 -10.91 8.49
N PRO A 164 -10.15 -11.71 9.49
CA PRO A 164 -10.38 -11.36 10.89
C PRO A 164 -9.79 -9.99 11.24
N PRO A 165 -10.56 -9.08 11.88
CA PRO A 165 -10.06 -7.74 12.23
C PRO A 165 -8.78 -7.78 13.07
N GLU A 166 -8.65 -8.73 13.98
CA GLU A 166 -7.46 -8.90 14.83
C GLU A 166 -6.20 -9.13 14.00
N THR A 167 -6.29 -9.89 12.92
CA THR A 167 -5.18 -10.12 11.98
C THR A 167 -4.78 -8.80 11.29
N VAL A 168 -5.76 -8.01 10.86
CA VAL A 168 -5.51 -6.70 10.24
C VAL A 168 -4.85 -5.74 11.23
N PHE A 169 -5.34 -5.69 12.48
CA PHE A 169 -4.76 -4.83 13.52
C PHE A 169 -3.32 -5.22 13.87
N LYS A 170 -3.02 -6.51 13.96
CA LYS A 170 -1.66 -7.00 14.18
C LYS A 170 -0.72 -6.59 13.04
N GLN A 171 -1.12 -6.84 11.80
CA GLN A 171 -0.36 -6.45 10.62
C GLN A 171 -0.11 -4.93 10.56
N TRP A 172 -1.12 -4.12 10.86
CA TRP A 172 -1.01 -2.67 10.91
C TRP A 172 0.03 -2.21 11.93
N ARG A 173 -0.05 -2.68 13.16
CA ARG A 173 0.82 -2.25 14.28
C ARG A 173 2.26 -2.65 14.09
N GLN A 174 2.49 -3.77 13.44
CA GLN A 174 3.81 -4.41 13.32
C GLN A 174 4.86 -3.52 12.64
N TYR A 175 4.45 -2.60 11.75
CA TYR A 175 5.36 -1.78 10.97
C TYR A 175 5.20 -0.28 11.21
N LEU A 176 4.55 0.13 12.30
CA LEU A 176 4.40 1.56 12.65
C LEU A 176 5.74 2.27 12.86
N PHE A 177 6.80 1.56 13.25
CA PHE A 177 8.14 2.12 13.38
C PHE A 177 8.67 2.73 12.06
N LEU A 178 8.16 2.32 10.91
CA LEU A 178 8.49 2.90 9.61
C LEU A 178 8.06 4.37 9.49
N ARG A 179 7.10 4.83 10.27
CA ARG A 179 6.66 6.24 10.29
C ARG A 179 7.76 7.18 10.72
N GLN A 180 8.65 6.74 11.59
CA GLN A 180 9.77 7.53 12.13
C GLN A 180 11.01 7.49 11.24
N GLN A 181 11.02 6.68 10.18
CA GLN A 181 12.17 6.56 9.29
C GLN A 181 12.17 7.66 8.23
N LYS A 182 13.35 8.27 7.98
CA LYS A 182 13.55 9.19 6.85
C LYS A 182 13.31 8.47 5.53
N THR A 183 12.87 9.19 4.51
CA THR A 183 12.47 8.63 3.20
C THR A 183 13.51 7.72 2.56
N GLU A 184 14.78 8.14 2.53
CA GLU A 184 15.88 7.35 1.97
C GLU A 184 16.09 6.02 2.72
N LYS A 185 16.16 6.10 4.06
CA LYS A 185 16.33 4.90 4.91
C LYS A 185 15.14 3.96 4.79
N LYS A 186 13.94 4.50 4.68
CA LYS A 186 12.70 3.75 4.42
C LYS A 186 12.78 3.01 3.09
N GLY A 187 13.21 3.69 2.02
CA GLY A 187 13.36 3.07 0.68
C GLY A 187 14.26 1.83 0.72
N TRP A 188 15.41 1.93 1.38
CA TRP A 188 16.32 0.80 1.56
C TRP A 188 15.70 -0.34 2.36
N LEU A 189 15.03 -0.01 3.47
CA LEU A 189 14.42 -1.01 4.34
C LEU A 189 13.31 -1.79 3.61
N LEU A 190 12.46 -1.09 2.86
CA LEU A 190 11.41 -1.72 2.05
C LEU A 190 11.99 -2.61 0.94
N ALA A 191 13.08 -2.17 0.28
CA ALA A 191 13.76 -2.97 -0.73
C ALA A 191 14.33 -4.27 -0.13
N ILE A 192 14.99 -4.21 1.03
CA ILE A 192 15.51 -5.40 1.72
C ILE A 192 14.37 -6.32 2.17
N MET A 193 13.28 -5.78 2.70
CA MET A 193 12.09 -6.57 3.04
C MET A 193 11.53 -7.29 1.81
N LYS A 194 11.46 -6.60 0.66
CA LYS A 194 11.01 -7.18 -0.61
C LYS A 194 11.92 -8.31 -1.10
N CYS A 195 13.24 -8.17 -0.95
CA CYS A 195 14.19 -9.24 -1.24
C CYS A 195 13.99 -10.44 -0.29
N ALA A 196 13.83 -10.16 1.00
CA ALA A 196 13.60 -11.19 2.02
C ALA A 196 12.30 -11.98 1.78
N ASP A 197 11.23 -11.35 1.24
CA ASP A 197 9.98 -12.06 0.89
C ASP A 197 10.21 -13.20 -0.11
N ARG A 198 11.24 -13.09 -0.97
CA ARG A 198 11.61 -14.07 -2.00
C ARG A 198 12.46 -15.23 -1.46
N LEU A 199 12.93 -15.14 -0.24
CA LEU A 199 13.74 -16.16 0.43
C LEU A 199 12.86 -17.04 1.33
N PRO A 200 13.32 -18.26 1.68
CA PRO A 200 12.63 -19.11 2.65
C PRO A 200 12.57 -18.47 4.05
N GLU A 201 11.80 -19.06 4.98
CA GLU A 201 11.70 -18.60 6.36
C GLU A 201 13.06 -18.43 7.04
N LYS A 202 13.93 -19.43 6.86
CA LYS A 202 15.34 -19.38 7.28
C LYS A 202 16.22 -19.12 6.07
N PHE A 203 17.06 -18.11 6.14
CA PHE A 203 17.92 -17.70 5.03
C PHE A 203 19.31 -17.26 5.54
N SER A 204 20.28 -17.22 4.63
CA SER A 204 21.64 -16.78 4.93
C SER A 204 21.91 -15.38 4.37
N LEU A 205 22.90 -14.71 4.95
CA LEU A 205 23.42 -13.45 4.41
C LEU A 205 23.93 -13.62 2.97
N LYS A 206 24.49 -14.80 2.63
CA LYS A 206 24.93 -15.11 1.28
C LYS A 206 23.76 -15.05 0.29
N GLN A 207 22.61 -15.62 0.63
CA GLN A 207 21.40 -15.54 -0.20
C GLN A 207 20.90 -14.09 -0.35
N MET A 208 20.98 -13.27 0.70
CA MET A 208 20.66 -11.84 0.58
C MET A 208 21.61 -11.09 -0.35
N TYR A 209 22.89 -11.48 -0.43
CA TYR A 209 23.84 -10.87 -1.36
C TYR A 209 23.58 -11.22 -2.83
N GLU A 210 22.80 -12.24 -3.14
CA GLU A 210 22.37 -12.55 -4.51
C GLU A 210 21.52 -11.41 -5.11
N PHE A 211 20.91 -10.57 -4.28
CA PHE A 211 20.18 -9.37 -4.70
C PHE A 211 21.06 -8.12 -4.91
N GLU A 212 22.38 -8.22 -4.78
CA GLU A 212 23.32 -7.08 -4.86
C GLU A 212 23.14 -6.29 -6.16
N THR A 213 23.07 -6.97 -7.32
CA THR A 213 22.90 -6.33 -8.63
C THR A 213 21.56 -5.61 -8.75
N GLU A 214 20.48 -6.24 -8.27
CA GLU A 214 19.12 -5.63 -8.28
C GLU A 214 19.09 -4.38 -7.41
N LEU A 215 19.67 -4.45 -6.21
CA LEU A 215 19.73 -3.32 -5.28
C LEU A 215 20.65 -2.20 -5.79
N ALA A 216 21.78 -2.54 -6.43
CA ALA A 216 22.65 -1.56 -7.05
C ALA A 216 21.95 -0.79 -8.18
N ALA A 217 21.13 -1.48 -8.99
CA ALA A 217 20.32 -0.84 -10.02
C ALA A 217 19.24 0.08 -9.44
N GLN A 218 18.65 -0.28 -8.29
CA GLN A 218 17.64 0.54 -7.62
C GLN A 218 18.25 1.74 -6.89
N PHE A 219 19.49 1.63 -6.40
CA PHE A 219 20.18 2.66 -5.63
C PHE A 219 21.59 2.95 -6.22
N PRO A 220 21.67 3.52 -7.43
CA PRO A 220 22.93 3.64 -8.19
C PRO A 220 23.99 4.51 -7.51
N GLU A 221 23.57 5.42 -6.63
CA GLU A 221 24.49 6.29 -5.88
C GLU A 221 25.23 5.57 -4.74
N ASN A 222 24.72 4.40 -4.32
CA ASN A 222 25.33 3.64 -3.23
C ASN A 222 26.39 2.66 -3.76
N LYS A 223 27.64 2.80 -3.30
CA LYS A 223 28.77 1.94 -3.69
C LYS A 223 29.03 0.77 -2.71
N HIS A 224 28.27 0.71 -1.59
CA HIS A 224 28.49 -0.24 -0.49
C HIS A 224 27.23 -1.07 -0.24
N ILE A 225 26.73 -1.75 -1.27
CA ILE A 225 25.45 -2.48 -1.25
C ILE A 225 25.43 -3.55 -0.15
N LYS A 226 26.49 -4.36 -0.02
CA LYS A 226 26.57 -5.42 1.00
C LYS A 226 26.53 -4.87 2.42
N ASP A 227 27.20 -3.75 2.68
CA ASP A 227 27.17 -3.09 3.98
C ASP A 227 25.76 -2.56 4.28
N LYS A 228 25.10 -2.01 3.26
CA LYS A 228 23.74 -1.53 3.38
C LYS A 228 22.75 -2.67 3.65
N ILE A 229 22.91 -3.83 3.00
CA ILE A 229 22.12 -5.04 3.29
C ILE A 229 22.27 -5.41 4.77
N ARG A 230 23.49 -5.52 5.29
CA ARG A 230 23.73 -5.86 6.70
C ARG A 230 23.10 -4.84 7.65
N GLN A 231 23.24 -3.56 7.34
CA GLN A 231 22.65 -2.47 8.14
C GLN A 231 21.12 -2.59 8.22
N GLN A 232 20.44 -2.87 7.10
CA GLN A 232 18.98 -3.00 7.09
C GLN A 232 18.52 -4.29 7.80
N LEU A 233 19.22 -5.40 7.64
CA LEU A 233 18.94 -6.63 8.37
C LEU A 233 19.08 -6.43 9.88
N GLN A 234 20.07 -5.65 10.32
CA GLN A 234 20.21 -5.27 11.74
C GLN A 234 18.99 -4.51 12.23
N ILE A 235 18.50 -3.52 11.47
CA ILE A 235 17.28 -2.77 11.82
C ILE A 235 16.08 -3.71 11.93
N LEU A 236 15.88 -4.61 10.97
CA LEU A 236 14.78 -5.57 11.01
C LEU A 236 14.87 -6.51 12.23
N ARG A 237 16.07 -6.94 12.59
CA ARG A 237 16.32 -7.72 13.81
C ARG A 237 15.97 -6.92 15.07
N ASP A 238 16.45 -5.69 15.17
CA ASP A 238 16.23 -4.82 16.34
C ASP A 238 14.74 -4.43 16.48
N GLN A 239 13.97 -4.50 15.39
CA GLN A 239 12.52 -4.33 15.36
C GLN A 239 11.74 -5.65 15.51
N GLY A 240 12.40 -6.77 15.80
CA GLY A 240 11.75 -8.06 15.99
C GLY A 240 11.05 -8.60 14.73
N LYS A 241 11.57 -8.29 13.53
CA LYS A 241 11.02 -8.80 12.26
C LYS A 241 11.75 -10.04 11.77
N ILE A 242 13.01 -10.14 12.14
CA ILE A 242 13.87 -11.30 11.90
C ILE A 242 14.69 -11.60 13.16
N GLU A 243 15.11 -12.83 13.31
CA GLU A 243 16.04 -13.30 14.33
C GLU A 243 17.36 -13.65 13.69
N PHE A 244 18.47 -13.31 14.36
CA PHE A 244 19.81 -13.74 13.96
C PHE A 244 20.17 -15.06 14.65
N LEU A 245 20.45 -16.09 13.85
CA LEU A 245 20.72 -17.46 14.34
C LEU A 245 22.22 -17.76 14.49
N GLY A 246 23.09 -16.77 14.26
CA GLY A 246 24.54 -16.96 14.22
C GLY A 246 25.06 -17.28 12.83
N ASN A 247 26.38 -17.15 12.63
CA ASN A 247 27.09 -17.50 11.39
C ASN A 247 26.44 -16.97 10.09
N GLY A 248 25.89 -15.75 10.14
CA GLY A 248 25.24 -15.14 8.98
C GLY A 248 23.90 -15.76 8.59
N HIS A 249 23.23 -16.47 9.49
CA HIS A 249 21.89 -17.02 9.28
C HIS A 249 20.83 -16.23 10.02
N TYR A 250 19.66 -16.14 9.41
CA TYR A 250 18.49 -15.39 9.90
C TYR A 250 17.22 -16.23 9.77
N ARG A 251 16.23 -15.91 10.59
CA ARG A 251 14.87 -16.46 10.51
C ARG A 251 13.86 -15.31 10.49
N LYS A 252 12.89 -15.37 9.59
CA LYS A 252 11.72 -14.46 9.62
C LYS A 252 10.85 -14.78 10.82
N LEU A 253 10.42 -13.77 11.54
CA LEU A 253 9.50 -13.97 12.65
C LEU A 253 8.04 -13.83 12.18
N PRO A 254 7.13 -14.66 12.70
CA PRO A 254 5.70 -14.56 12.38
C PRO A 254 5.12 -13.24 12.87
N ILE A 255 3.92 -12.91 12.39
CA ILE A 255 3.12 -11.78 12.88
C ILE A 255 2.50 -12.23 14.22
N GLU A 256 3.03 -11.72 15.32
CA GLU A 256 2.48 -11.95 16.66
C GLU A 256 1.23 -11.11 16.93
#